data_ed5834b60c69e32d4769c6b1303bbb43
#
_entry.id   ed5834b60c69e32d4769c6b1303bbb43
#
_cell.length_a   1.000
_cell.length_b   1.000
_cell.length_c   1.000
_cell.angle_alpha   90.00
_cell.angle_beta   90.00
_cell.angle_gamma   90.00
#
_symmetry.space_group_name_H-M   'P 1'
#
loop_
_entity.id
_entity.type
_entity.pdbx_description
1 polymer ?
#
loop_
_entity_poly.entity_id
_entity_poly.type
_entity_poly.pdbx_seq_one_letter_code
_entity_poly.pdbx_strand_id
1 'polypeptide(L)'
;PEQIKKYKSSKDLKIYNSSETLYMEYNQTGKVKGLTNAKIREALNLATDRKGIAKSVSEGLDSAATGITPAGLALTSTGGDFAKAAAKATAYAYNIKKAKKLFAEGMKEAGLKKMTLTVEGTSDSTTSKSTLDTIQQTWEQLPGLTVKEKLGNCSQVC
;
A
#
# COMPACT_ATOMS: atom_id res chain seq x y z
N PRO A 1 9.56 -16.16 0.51
CA PRO A 1 8.50 -16.69 -0.34
C PRO A 1 8.76 -18.11 -0.85
N GLU A 2 9.93 -18.43 -1.44
CA GLU A 2 10.21 -19.76 -2.01
C GLU A 2 10.13 -20.90 -1.00
N GLN A 3 10.58 -20.68 0.23
CA GLN A 3 10.50 -21.67 1.30
C GLN A 3 9.05 -21.98 1.69
N ILE A 4 8.15 -21.01 1.59
CA ILE A 4 6.74 -21.18 1.91
C ILE A 4 6.10 -22.22 0.98
N LYS A 5 6.37 -22.13 -0.33
CA LYS A 5 5.88 -23.13 -1.31
C LYS A 5 6.31 -24.54 -0.92
N LYS A 6 7.58 -24.70 -0.50
CA LYS A 6 8.16 -25.98 -0.11
C LYS A 6 7.47 -26.60 1.11
N TYR A 7 7.08 -25.76 2.09
CA TYR A 7 6.54 -26.23 3.37
C TYR A 7 5.03 -26.07 3.51
N LYS A 8 4.34 -25.51 2.52
CA LYS A 8 2.89 -25.22 2.57
C LYS A 8 2.03 -26.45 2.89
N SER A 9 2.49 -27.64 2.52
CA SER A 9 1.81 -28.92 2.78
C SER A 9 2.31 -29.63 4.04
N SER A 10 3.29 -29.07 4.76
CA SER A 10 3.84 -29.71 5.96
C SER A 10 2.85 -29.60 7.11
N LYS A 11 2.65 -30.72 7.82
CA LYS A 11 1.86 -30.76 9.07
C LYS A 11 2.52 -29.96 10.20
N ASP A 12 3.82 -29.71 10.09
CA ASP A 12 4.62 -29.01 11.10
C ASP A 12 4.64 -27.48 10.86
N LEU A 13 4.11 -27.00 9.72
CA LEU A 13 4.01 -25.58 9.44
C LEU A 13 3.05 -24.93 10.43
N LYS A 14 3.57 -23.98 11.22
CA LYS A 14 2.79 -23.12 12.10
C LYS A 14 2.86 -21.69 11.57
N ILE A 15 1.72 -21.07 11.39
CA ILE A 15 1.59 -19.67 10.92
C ILE A 15 1.02 -18.85 12.07
N TYR A 16 1.71 -17.79 12.43
CA TYR A 16 1.29 -16.83 13.45
C TYR A 16 1.18 -15.45 12.83
N ASN A 17 0.13 -14.72 13.16
CA ASN A 17 0.01 -13.33 12.75
C ASN A 17 1.03 -12.48 13.52
N SER A 18 1.80 -11.68 12.79
CA SER A 18 2.59 -10.61 13.39
C SER A 18 1.72 -9.39 13.68
N SER A 19 2.11 -8.61 14.69
CA SER A 19 1.43 -7.35 15.03
C SER A 19 2.00 -6.18 14.21
N GLU A 20 2.22 -6.39 12.92
CA GLU A 20 2.86 -5.44 12.01
C GLU A 20 1.93 -5.01 10.89
N THR A 21 2.02 -3.76 10.47
CA THR A 21 1.35 -3.24 9.28
C THR A 21 2.38 -2.56 8.40
N LEU A 22 2.53 -3.05 7.17
CA LEU A 22 3.29 -2.34 6.14
C LEU A 22 2.41 -1.23 5.56
N TYR A 23 2.92 -0.01 5.57
CA TYR A 23 2.21 1.16 5.05
C TYR A 23 3.15 2.05 4.25
N MET A 24 2.58 2.95 3.47
CA MET A 24 3.31 3.95 2.70
C MET A 24 2.92 5.35 3.18
N GLU A 25 3.91 6.19 3.38
CA GLU A 25 3.73 7.60 3.73
C GLU A 25 3.81 8.50 2.52
N TYR A 26 2.96 9.52 2.48
CA TYR A 26 3.00 10.57 1.47
C TYR A 26 3.75 11.79 2.00
N ASN A 27 4.76 12.25 1.27
CA ASN A 27 5.44 13.50 1.59
C ASN A 27 4.51 14.70 1.32
N GLN A 28 3.94 15.26 2.38
CA GLN A 28 3.00 16.38 2.33
C GLN A 28 3.65 17.73 2.63
N THR A 29 4.99 17.84 2.64
CA THR A 29 5.72 19.09 2.92
C THR A 29 5.63 20.12 1.80
N GLY A 30 5.00 19.80 0.68
CA GLY A 30 4.92 20.65 -0.52
C GLY A 30 6.11 20.48 -1.48
N LYS A 31 7.16 19.75 -1.10
CA LYS A 31 8.30 19.46 -1.99
C LYS A 31 7.90 18.63 -3.20
N VAL A 32 6.93 17.74 -3.04
CA VAL A 32 6.36 16.95 -4.14
C VAL A 32 5.02 17.55 -4.52
N LYS A 33 5.02 18.27 -5.66
CA LYS A 33 3.79 18.91 -6.16
C LYS A 33 2.69 17.87 -6.36
N GLY A 34 1.50 18.19 -5.91
CA GLY A 34 0.32 17.33 -6.00
C GLY A 34 0.06 16.48 -4.74
N LEU A 35 1.07 16.06 -3.97
CA LEU A 35 0.83 15.24 -2.78
C LEU A 35 0.16 16.00 -1.61
N THR A 36 0.12 17.32 -1.65
CA THR A 36 -0.67 18.14 -0.71
C THR A 36 -2.17 18.09 -1.02
N ASN A 37 -2.57 17.71 -2.27
CA ASN A 37 -3.97 17.58 -2.65
C ASN A 37 -4.55 16.25 -2.14
N ALA A 38 -5.63 16.32 -1.38
CA ALA A 38 -6.27 15.14 -0.76
C ALA A 38 -6.86 14.17 -1.81
N LYS A 39 -7.40 14.68 -2.92
CA LYS A 39 -7.97 13.84 -3.99
C LYS A 39 -6.90 13.01 -4.69
N ILE A 40 -5.69 13.56 -4.89
CA ILE A 40 -4.56 12.81 -5.44
C ILE A 40 -4.18 11.67 -4.49
N ARG A 41 -4.04 11.93 -3.19
CA ARG A 41 -3.71 10.89 -2.21
C ARG A 41 -4.81 9.82 -2.12
N GLU A 42 -6.08 10.22 -2.13
CA GLU A 42 -7.20 9.26 -2.15
C GLU A 42 -7.20 8.41 -3.42
N ALA A 43 -6.91 9.02 -4.58
CA ALA A 43 -6.80 8.30 -5.85
C ALA A 43 -5.68 7.25 -5.82
N LEU A 44 -4.51 7.58 -5.27
CA LEU A 44 -3.41 6.64 -5.10
C LEU A 44 -3.81 5.47 -4.18
N ASN A 45 -4.53 5.76 -3.08
CA ASN A 45 -5.07 4.73 -2.19
C ASN A 45 -6.05 3.79 -2.92
N LEU A 46 -6.95 4.34 -3.73
CA LEU A 46 -7.92 3.57 -4.51
C LEU A 46 -7.27 2.78 -5.66
N ALA A 47 -6.14 3.25 -6.20
CA ALA A 47 -5.37 2.56 -7.22
C ALA A 47 -4.45 1.46 -6.65
N THR A 48 -4.32 1.34 -5.34
CA THR A 48 -3.48 0.33 -4.69
C THR A 48 -4.28 -0.96 -4.47
N ASP A 49 -3.96 -1.99 -5.24
CA ASP A 49 -4.54 -3.34 -5.07
C ASP A 49 -3.85 -4.10 -3.93
N ARG A 50 -4.23 -3.79 -2.69
CA ARG A 50 -3.67 -4.42 -1.48
C ARG A 50 -3.85 -5.93 -1.45
N LYS A 51 -4.96 -6.44 -1.98
CA LYS A 51 -5.22 -7.89 -2.04
C LYS A 51 -4.31 -8.57 -3.06
N GLY A 52 -4.12 -7.94 -4.22
CA GLY A 52 -3.19 -8.41 -5.24
C GLY A 52 -1.75 -8.42 -4.71
N ILE A 53 -1.32 -7.34 -4.04
CA ILE A 53 0.00 -7.24 -3.40
C ILE A 53 0.18 -8.37 -2.36
N ALA A 54 -0.72 -8.51 -1.41
CA ALA A 54 -0.64 -9.56 -0.39
C ALA A 54 -0.56 -10.96 -1.02
N LYS A 55 -1.32 -11.22 -2.07
CA LYS A 55 -1.30 -12.51 -2.77
C LYS A 55 0.00 -12.76 -3.53
N SER A 56 0.53 -11.76 -4.25
CA SER A 56 1.70 -11.92 -5.12
C SER A 56 3.01 -11.85 -4.35
N VAL A 57 3.08 -11.02 -3.30
CA VAL A 57 4.32 -10.74 -2.57
C VAL A 57 4.55 -11.73 -1.43
N SER A 58 3.51 -12.09 -0.67
CA SER A 58 3.61 -13.00 0.48
C SER A 58 2.97 -14.38 0.24
N GLU A 59 2.59 -14.68 -0.99
CA GLU A 59 1.89 -15.93 -1.35
C GLU A 59 0.60 -16.18 -0.53
N GLY A 60 -0.02 -15.09 -0.09
CA GLY A 60 -1.26 -15.13 0.68
C GLY A 60 -1.07 -15.38 2.18
N LEU A 61 0.16 -15.26 2.70
CA LEU A 61 0.40 -15.29 4.16
C LEU A 61 0.01 -13.95 4.80
N ASP A 62 0.23 -12.84 4.10
CA ASP A 62 -0.23 -11.53 4.57
C ASP A 62 -1.68 -11.28 4.17
N SER A 63 -2.35 -10.47 4.94
CA SER A 63 -3.69 -9.98 4.63
C SER A 63 -3.65 -8.51 4.19
N ALA A 64 -4.60 -8.13 3.32
CA ALA A 64 -4.75 -6.73 2.94
C ALA A 64 -5.12 -5.89 4.16
N ALA A 65 -4.28 -4.91 4.50
CA ALA A 65 -4.54 -4.01 5.62
C ALA A 65 -5.79 -3.15 5.36
N THR A 66 -6.62 -3.00 6.38
CA THR A 66 -7.82 -2.15 6.37
C THR A 66 -7.63 -0.84 7.13
N GLY A 67 -6.48 -0.67 7.78
CA GLY A 67 -6.07 0.51 8.54
C GLY A 67 -4.66 0.31 9.09
N ILE A 68 -4.21 1.23 9.93
CA ILE A 68 -2.87 1.18 10.54
C ILE A 68 -2.78 0.11 11.64
N THR A 69 -3.88 -0.12 12.38
CA THR A 69 -3.89 -1.11 13.46
C THR A 69 -4.06 -2.51 12.87
N PRO A 70 -3.11 -3.44 13.12
CA PRO A 70 -3.25 -4.84 12.69
C PRO A 70 -4.43 -5.53 13.37
N ALA A 71 -4.97 -6.54 12.68
CA ALA A 71 -6.02 -7.37 13.27
C ALA A 71 -5.49 -8.15 14.48
N GLY A 72 -6.30 -8.22 15.54
CA GLY A 72 -5.97 -8.92 16.77
C GLY A 72 -5.06 -8.15 17.75
N LEU A 73 -4.57 -6.95 17.37
CA LEU A 73 -3.69 -6.16 18.23
C LEU A 73 -4.46 -5.40 19.32
N ALA A 74 -5.59 -4.84 19.00
CA ALA A 74 -6.38 -4.00 19.90
C ALA A 74 -7.85 -4.40 19.91
N LEU A 75 -8.50 -4.22 21.06
CA LEU A 75 -9.92 -4.47 21.25
C LEU A 75 -10.71 -3.15 21.31
N THR A 76 -11.97 -3.21 20.91
CA THR A 76 -12.94 -2.15 21.16
C THR A 76 -13.36 -2.18 22.64
N SER A 77 -14.04 -1.13 23.12
CA SER A 77 -14.61 -1.08 24.48
C SER A 77 -15.62 -2.21 24.75
N THR A 78 -16.15 -2.84 23.70
CA THR A 78 -17.08 -3.98 23.78
C THR A 78 -16.42 -5.33 23.57
N GLY A 79 -15.08 -5.40 23.52
CA GLY A 79 -14.30 -6.65 23.38
C GLY A 79 -14.17 -7.18 21.96
N GLY A 80 -14.67 -6.45 20.93
CA GLY A 80 -14.48 -6.82 19.54
C GLY A 80 -13.12 -6.36 18.99
N ASP A 81 -12.68 -6.93 17.87
CA ASP A 81 -11.46 -6.52 17.19
C ASP A 81 -11.56 -5.07 16.65
N PHE A 82 -10.61 -4.21 17.06
CA PHE A 82 -10.61 -2.80 16.68
C PHE A 82 -10.39 -2.60 15.17
N ALA A 83 -9.46 -3.34 14.55
CA ALA A 83 -9.18 -3.20 13.13
C ALA A 83 -10.42 -3.52 12.29
N LYS A 84 -11.16 -4.55 12.66
CA LYS A 84 -12.42 -4.93 12.00
C LYS A 84 -13.51 -3.86 12.17
N ALA A 85 -13.63 -3.29 13.36
CA ALA A 85 -14.59 -2.21 13.61
C ALA A 85 -14.25 -0.93 12.84
N ALA A 86 -12.97 -0.54 12.83
CA ALA A 86 -12.45 0.64 12.14
C ALA A 86 -12.48 0.51 10.61
N ALA A 87 -12.44 -0.70 10.06
CA ALA A 87 -12.39 -0.96 8.62
C ALA A 87 -13.53 -0.28 7.84
N LYS A 88 -14.70 -0.10 8.46
CA LYS A 88 -15.84 0.61 7.83
C LYS A 88 -15.53 2.07 7.50
N ALA A 89 -14.66 2.71 8.27
CA ALA A 89 -14.29 4.12 8.09
C ALA A 89 -12.95 4.31 7.37
N THR A 90 -12.04 3.33 7.47
CA THR A 90 -10.63 3.49 7.03
C THR A 90 -10.27 2.65 5.81
N ALA A 91 -11.03 1.59 5.50
CA ALA A 91 -10.68 0.72 4.39
C ALA A 91 -10.96 1.36 3.03
N TYR A 92 -9.94 1.36 2.17
CA TYR A 92 -10.07 1.72 0.76
C TYR A 92 -10.08 0.45 -0.09
N ALA A 93 -11.25 0.12 -0.65
CA ALA A 93 -11.32 -0.94 -1.65
C ALA A 93 -10.67 -0.49 -2.95
N TYR A 94 -9.89 -1.38 -3.59
CA TYR A 94 -9.32 -1.12 -4.91
C TYR A 94 -10.41 -0.75 -5.91
N ASN A 95 -10.27 0.40 -6.55
CA ASN A 95 -11.21 0.89 -7.56
C ASN A 95 -10.51 1.83 -8.54
N ILE A 96 -9.93 1.25 -9.58
CA ILE A 96 -9.16 2.01 -10.57
C ILE A 96 -10.01 3.02 -11.36
N LYS A 97 -11.30 2.74 -11.60
CA LYS A 97 -12.18 3.68 -12.29
C LYS A 97 -12.40 4.95 -11.45
N LYS A 98 -12.73 4.77 -10.17
CA LYS A 98 -12.88 5.90 -9.24
C LYS A 98 -11.55 6.63 -9.06
N ALA A 99 -10.45 5.89 -8.93
CA ALA A 99 -9.10 6.43 -8.83
C ALA A 99 -8.76 7.36 -10.00
N LYS A 100 -8.97 6.93 -11.25
CA LYS A 100 -8.71 7.75 -12.45
C LYS A 100 -9.49 9.05 -12.44
N LYS A 101 -10.78 9.00 -12.11
CA LYS A 101 -11.62 10.20 -12.03
C LYS A 101 -11.10 11.17 -10.97
N LEU A 102 -10.87 10.66 -9.77
CA LEU A 102 -10.44 11.47 -8.63
C LEU A 102 -9.04 12.06 -8.84
N PHE A 103 -8.14 11.29 -9.46
CA PHE A 103 -6.80 11.75 -9.81
C PHE A 103 -6.85 12.91 -10.80
N ALA A 104 -7.66 12.80 -11.86
CA ALA A 104 -7.83 13.86 -12.85
C ALA A 104 -8.39 15.15 -12.21
N GLU A 105 -9.36 15.04 -11.31
CA GLU A 105 -9.88 16.18 -10.54
C GLU A 105 -8.79 16.81 -9.68
N GLY A 106 -8.04 16.00 -8.90
CA GLY A 106 -6.96 16.48 -8.05
C GLY A 106 -5.82 17.12 -8.83
N MET A 107 -5.45 16.57 -9.99
CA MET A 107 -4.45 17.14 -10.89
C MET A 107 -4.88 18.51 -11.41
N LYS A 108 -6.15 18.65 -11.79
CA LYS A 108 -6.73 19.94 -12.22
C LYS A 108 -6.69 20.98 -11.10
N GLU A 109 -7.11 20.59 -9.89
CA GLU A 109 -7.06 21.48 -8.70
C GLU A 109 -5.63 21.91 -8.36
N ALA A 110 -4.66 21.01 -8.50
CA ALA A 110 -3.24 21.29 -8.28
C ALA A 110 -2.56 22.04 -9.43
N GLY A 111 -3.28 22.32 -10.54
CA GLY A 111 -2.71 22.97 -11.74
C GLY A 111 -1.67 22.12 -12.46
N LEU A 112 -1.75 20.79 -12.37
CA LEU A 112 -0.78 19.86 -12.91
C LEU A 112 -1.33 19.13 -14.14
N LYS A 113 -0.49 19.02 -15.19
CA LYS A 113 -0.77 18.20 -16.38
C LYS A 113 -0.09 16.83 -16.29
N LYS A 114 1.07 16.77 -15.65
CA LYS A 114 1.86 15.56 -15.42
C LYS A 114 2.42 15.58 -14.01
N MET A 115 2.64 14.41 -13.44
CA MET A 115 3.21 14.24 -12.11
C MET A 115 4.21 13.07 -12.13
N THR A 116 5.33 13.25 -11.46
CA THR A 116 6.28 12.16 -11.23
C THR A 116 6.41 11.94 -9.73
N LEU A 117 6.25 10.70 -9.31
CA LEU A 117 6.47 10.25 -7.94
C LEU A 117 7.69 9.34 -7.89
N THR A 118 8.50 9.49 -6.86
CA THR A 118 9.49 8.49 -6.51
C THR A 118 8.97 7.72 -5.30
N VAL A 119 8.80 6.41 -5.43
CA VAL A 119 8.48 5.52 -4.33
C VAL A 119 9.78 4.89 -3.82
N GLU A 120 9.98 4.94 -2.52
CA GLU A 120 11.21 4.46 -1.90
C GLU A 120 10.93 3.20 -1.07
N GLY A 121 11.84 2.25 -1.09
CA GLY A 121 11.78 1.02 -0.33
C GLY A 121 13.16 0.47 -0.02
N THR A 122 13.23 -0.57 0.81
CA THR A 122 14.50 -1.16 1.23
C THR A 122 15.06 -2.10 0.17
N SER A 123 16.38 -2.03 -0.07
CA SER A 123 17.09 -2.85 -1.06
C SER A 123 17.40 -4.28 -0.58
N ASP A 124 17.33 -4.51 0.72
CA ASP A 124 17.64 -5.76 1.41
C ASP A 124 16.43 -6.71 1.51
N SER A 125 15.30 -6.33 0.92
CA SER A 125 14.07 -7.11 0.92
C SER A 125 13.53 -7.32 -0.49
N THR A 126 13.51 -8.56 -0.95
CA THR A 126 12.84 -8.95 -2.21
C THR A 126 11.34 -8.64 -2.19
N THR A 127 10.72 -8.72 -1.02
CA THR A 127 9.32 -8.35 -0.79
C THR A 127 9.09 -6.87 -1.05
N SER A 128 10.00 -6.01 -0.56
CA SER A 128 9.94 -4.56 -0.79
C SER A 128 9.94 -4.25 -2.28
N LYS A 129 10.92 -4.80 -3.04
CA LYS A 129 10.98 -4.58 -4.48
C LYS A 129 9.71 -5.04 -5.20
N SER A 130 9.24 -6.26 -4.97
CA SER A 130 8.03 -6.77 -5.61
C SER A 130 6.78 -5.94 -5.27
N THR A 131 6.73 -5.37 -4.06
CA THR A 131 5.66 -4.45 -3.66
C THR A 131 5.73 -3.16 -4.47
N LEU A 132 6.92 -2.56 -4.62
CA LEU A 132 7.11 -1.34 -5.40
C LEU A 132 6.79 -1.56 -6.88
N ASP A 133 7.28 -2.66 -7.49
CA ASP A 133 6.95 -3.04 -8.88
C ASP A 133 5.42 -3.11 -9.08
N THR A 134 4.69 -3.71 -8.14
CA THR A 134 3.23 -3.80 -8.23
C THR A 134 2.54 -2.43 -8.07
N ILE A 135 3.03 -1.60 -7.17
CA ILE A 135 2.53 -0.23 -6.96
C ILE A 135 2.78 0.60 -8.22
N GLN A 136 3.98 0.56 -8.80
CA GLN A 136 4.30 1.25 -10.04
C GLN A 136 3.32 0.87 -11.14
N GLN A 137 3.13 -0.43 -11.41
CA GLN A 137 2.21 -0.92 -12.44
C GLN A 137 0.77 -0.46 -12.24
N THR A 138 0.29 -0.43 -11.00
CA THR A 138 -1.09 -0.02 -10.73
C THR A 138 -1.26 1.50 -10.75
N TRP A 139 -0.31 2.25 -10.22
CA TRP A 139 -0.40 3.70 -10.18
C TRP A 139 -0.17 4.36 -11.55
N GLU A 140 0.68 3.79 -12.40
CA GLU A 140 0.89 4.31 -13.77
C GLU A 140 -0.32 4.12 -14.69
N GLN A 141 -1.35 3.40 -14.24
CA GLN A 141 -2.66 3.43 -14.91
C GLN A 141 -3.40 4.76 -14.71
N LEU A 142 -2.95 5.62 -13.79
CA LEU A 142 -3.50 6.97 -13.57
C LEU A 142 -2.94 7.92 -14.65
N PRO A 143 -3.79 8.58 -15.45
CA PRO A 143 -3.34 9.38 -16.59
C PRO A 143 -2.43 10.54 -16.17
N GLY A 144 -1.23 10.61 -16.74
CA GLY A 144 -0.25 11.66 -16.47
C GLY A 144 0.63 11.41 -15.24
N LEU A 145 0.51 10.28 -14.58
CA LEU A 145 1.42 9.87 -13.50
C LEU A 145 2.55 8.99 -14.04
N THR A 146 3.76 9.32 -13.65
CA THR A 146 4.95 8.46 -13.81
C THR A 146 5.48 8.10 -12.42
N VAL A 147 5.77 6.84 -12.19
CA VAL A 147 6.31 6.35 -10.92
C VAL A 147 7.74 5.88 -11.14
N LYS A 148 8.66 6.37 -10.32
CA LYS A 148 10.06 5.92 -10.25
C LYS A 148 10.26 5.15 -8.95
N GLU A 149 11.02 4.09 -9.02
CA GLU A 149 11.42 3.33 -7.84
C GLU A 149 12.81 3.75 -7.39
N LYS A 150 12.99 3.80 -6.09
CA LYS A 150 14.29 3.99 -5.46
C LYS A 150 14.43 3.00 -4.31
N LEU A 151 15.42 2.14 -4.41
CA LEU A 151 15.78 1.22 -3.36
C LEU A 151 17.02 1.75 -2.63
N GLY A 152 16.95 1.79 -1.31
CA GLY A 152 18.04 2.21 -0.43
C GLY A 152 18.22 1.27 0.75
N ASN A 153 19.35 1.40 1.45
CA ASN A 153 19.54 0.69 2.72
C ASN A 153 18.56 1.23 3.77
N CYS A 154 18.21 0.42 4.77
CA CYS A 154 17.27 0.83 5.82
C CYS A 154 17.66 2.17 6.47
N SER A 155 18.97 2.42 6.69
CA SER A 155 19.49 3.69 7.21
C SER A 155 19.29 4.92 6.30
N GLN A 156 18.91 4.71 5.03
CA GLN A 156 18.68 5.78 4.04
C GLN A 156 17.19 6.02 3.76
N VAL A 157 16.33 5.08 4.11
CA VAL A 157 14.90 5.06 3.76
C VAL A 157 14.00 5.11 5.02
N CYS A 158 14.52 4.70 6.15
CA CYS A 158 13.90 4.80 7.46
C CYS A 158 14.38 6.08 8.16
#